data_7e9983e33d3d9adbe81c22b719cd1635
#
_entry.id   7e9983e33d3d9adbe81c22b719cd1635
#
_cell.length_a   1.000
_cell.length_b   1.000
_cell.length_c   1.000
_cell.angle_alpha   90.00
_cell.angle_beta   90.00
_cell.angle_gamma   90.00
#
_symmetry.space_group_name_H-M   'P 1'
#
loop_
_entity.id
_entity.type
_entity.pdbx_description
1 polymer ?
#
loop_
_entity_poly.entity_id
_entity_poly.type
_entity_poly.pdbx_seq_one_letter_code
_entity_poly.pdbx_strand_id
1 'polypeptide(L)'
;MQLKIVNTSNNPLPDYETKNSAGMDLRAYLPEGPITLEPMQRALVPTGLYMEIPEGYEGQVRPRSGLAIKSGITVLNSPGTIDADYRGQVCVILINLSDKAFVINSGDRIAQMVFAKCEQAETIQVEMLSETERGAGGFGHTGKN
;
A
#
# COMPACT_ATOMS: atom_id res chain seq x y z
N MET A 1 18.84 -5.75 2.61
CA MET A 1 17.80 -5.86 3.67
C MET A 1 17.27 -7.28 3.65
N GLN A 2 17.10 -7.92 4.80
CA GLN A 2 16.40 -9.19 4.93
C GLN A 2 15.01 -8.93 5.50
N LEU A 3 13.99 -9.52 4.86
CA LEU A 3 12.60 -9.46 5.31
C LEU A 3 12.20 -10.85 5.80
N LYS A 4 11.80 -10.96 7.08
CA LYS A 4 11.26 -12.20 7.61
C LYS A 4 9.74 -12.22 7.42
N ILE A 5 9.21 -13.33 6.93
CA ILE A 5 7.78 -13.49 6.63
C ILE A 5 7.27 -14.79 7.23
N VAL A 6 6.14 -14.70 7.93
CA VAL A 6 5.27 -15.85 8.21
C VAL A 6 4.16 -15.84 7.19
N ASN A 7 4.01 -16.94 6.46
CA ASN A 7 2.96 -17.12 5.44
C ASN A 7 1.99 -18.19 5.90
N THR A 8 0.76 -17.83 6.20
CA THR A 8 -0.33 -18.74 6.57
C THR A 8 -1.26 -19.05 5.39
N SER A 9 -0.98 -18.45 4.22
CA SER A 9 -1.74 -18.70 2.99
C SER A 9 -1.15 -19.86 2.17
N ASN A 10 -1.89 -20.27 1.15
CA ASN A 10 -1.39 -21.22 0.14
C ASN A 10 -0.70 -20.51 -1.05
N ASN A 11 -0.58 -19.17 -1.00
CA ASN A 11 0.09 -18.40 -2.02
C ASN A 11 1.63 -18.54 -1.89
N PRO A 12 2.40 -18.36 -2.97
CA PRO A 12 3.85 -18.25 -2.86
C PRO A 12 4.23 -17.01 -2.05
N LEU A 13 5.45 -17.00 -1.50
CA LEU A 13 6.00 -15.79 -0.90
C LEU A 13 6.05 -14.66 -1.95
N PRO A 14 5.83 -13.40 -1.53
CA PRO A 14 6.01 -12.26 -2.42
C PRO A 14 7.44 -12.22 -2.96
N ASP A 15 7.58 -11.95 -4.24
CA ASP A 15 8.88 -11.80 -4.90
C ASP A 15 8.80 -10.69 -5.96
N TYR A 16 9.96 -10.23 -6.40
CA TYR A 16 10.08 -9.25 -7.48
C TYR A 16 9.95 -9.93 -8.83
N GLU A 17 9.02 -9.50 -9.66
CA GLU A 17 8.80 -10.07 -11.00
C GLU A 17 10.02 -9.90 -11.93
N THR A 18 10.82 -8.84 -11.70
CA THR A 18 12.07 -8.59 -12.44
C THR A 18 13.14 -8.06 -11.49
N LYS A 19 14.42 -8.20 -11.88
CA LYS A 19 15.59 -7.76 -11.09
C LYS A 19 15.50 -6.28 -10.64
N ASN A 20 14.82 -5.42 -11.41
CA ASN A 20 14.74 -3.98 -11.17
C ASN A 20 13.32 -3.55 -10.74
N SER A 21 12.41 -4.47 -10.43
CA SER A 21 11.11 -4.14 -9.87
C SER A 21 11.27 -3.52 -8.50
N ALA A 22 10.53 -2.45 -8.22
CA ALA A 22 10.50 -1.80 -6.91
C ALA A 22 9.48 -2.43 -5.96
N GLY A 23 8.43 -3.05 -6.50
CA GLY A 23 7.35 -3.65 -5.74
C GLY A 23 7.25 -5.16 -5.91
N MET A 24 6.88 -5.85 -4.83
CA MET A 24 6.50 -7.25 -4.80
C MET A 24 4.98 -7.37 -4.79
N ASP A 25 4.40 -8.25 -5.59
CA ASP A 25 2.94 -8.42 -5.62
C ASP A 25 2.41 -9.03 -4.31
N LEU A 26 1.35 -8.45 -3.78
CA LEU A 26 0.54 -8.99 -2.68
C LEU A 26 -0.68 -9.70 -3.26
N ARG A 27 -0.93 -10.93 -2.77
CA ARG A 27 -2.06 -11.75 -3.21
C ARG A 27 -3.12 -11.85 -2.12
N ALA A 28 -4.38 -11.88 -2.54
CA ALA A 28 -5.50 -12.15 -1.66
C ALA A 28 -5.42 -13.59 -1.10
N TYR A 29 -5.77 -13.74 0.18
CA TYR A 29 -5.97 -15.03 0.83
C TYR A 29 -7.39 -15.08 1.39
N LEU A 30 -8.29 -15.76 0.70
CA LEU A 30 -9.72 -15.79 0.96
C LEU A 30 -10.21 -17.23 1.15
N PRO A 31 -9.94 -17.86 2.31
CA PRO A 31 -10.34 -19.25 2.56
C PRO A 31 -11.86 -19.44 2.62
N GLU A 32 -12.61 -18.40 2.97
CA GLU A 32 -14.08 -18.41 3.07
C GLU A 32 -14.79 -18.16 1.73
N GLY A 33 -14.04 -17.93 0.66
CA GLY A 33 -14.57 -17.66 -0.68
C GLY A 33 -14.30 -16.24 -1.17
N PRO A 34 -14.73 -15.92 -2.42
CA PRO A 34 -14.43 -14.66 -3.06
C PRO A 34 -15.14 -13.47 -2.40
N ILE A 35 -14.55 -12.28 -2.54
CA ILE A 35 -15.15 -11.01 -2.15
C ILE A 35 -15.64 -10.30 -3.40
N THR A 36 -16.90 -9.87 -3.43
CA THR A 36 -17.43 -8.99 -4.46
C THR A 36 -17.45 -7.55 -3.95
N LEU A 37 -16.83 -6.65 -4.68
CA LEU A 37 -16.89 -5.21 -4.45
C LEU A 37 -17.84 -4.58 -5.45
N GLU A 38 -19.01 -4.18 -5.01
CA GLU A 38 -19.91 -3.34 -5.81
C GLU A 38 -19.30 -1.94 -6.02
N PRO A 39 -19.80 -1.14 -6.98
CA PRO A 39 -19.34 0.23 -7.17
C PRO A 39 -19.32 1.03 -5.85
N MET A 40 -18.25 1.75 -5.58
CA MET A 40 -17.98 2.53 -4.37
C MET A 40 -17.85 1.71 -3.06
N GLN A 41 -17.93 0.40 -3.11
CA GLN A 41 -17.65 -0.45 -1.95
C GLN A 41 -16.15 -0.64 -1.71
N ARG A 42 -15.81 -0.82 -0.43
CA ARG A 42 -14.45 -1.15 0.03
C ARG A 42 -14.48 -2.41 0.88
N ALA A 43 -13.35 -3.13 0.87
CA ALA A 43 -13.14 -4.26 1.76
C ALA A 43 -11.70 -4.32 2.25
N LEU A 44 -11.53 -4.88 3.44
CA LEU A 44 -10.25 -5.29 3.98
C LEU A 44 -9.93 -6.69 3.47
N VAL A 45 -8.94 -6.82 2.60
CA VAL A 45 -8.58 -8.09 1.96
C VAL A 45 -7.33 -8.65 2.63
N PRO A 46 -7.43 -9.80 3.30
CA PRO A 46 -6.30 -10.44 3.95
C PRO A 46 -5.33 -11.04 2.91
N THR A 47 -4.05 -11.13 3.28
CA THR A 47 -2.99 -11.75 2.45
C THR A 47 -2.46 -13.05 3.05
N GLY A 48 -2.73 -13.32 4.32
CA GLY A 48 -2.12 -14.41 5.07
C GLY A 48 -0.64 -14.19 5.42
N LEU A 49 -0.12 -12.99 5.20
CA LEU A 49 1.29 -12.64 5.44
C LEU A 49 1.44 -11.81 6.72
N TYR A 50 2.46 -12.16 7.50
CA TYR A 50 2.94 -11.40 8.66
C TYR A 50 4.41 -11.11 8.42
N MET A 51 4.85 -9.87 8.64
CA MET A 51 6.19 -9.43 8.25
C MET A 51 6.94 -8.80 9.44
N GLU A 52 8.24 -9.08 9.52
CA GLU A 52 9.16 -8.37 10.38
C GLU A 52 10.05 -7.50 9.50
N ILE A 53 9.66 -6.24 9.37
CA ILE A 53 10.40 -5.23 8.61
C ILE A 53 11.56 -4.74 9.48
N PRO A 54 12.79 -4.64 8.96
CA PRO A 54 13.91 -4.10 9.72
C PRO A 54 13.68 -2.65 10.15
N GLU A 55 14.19 -2.29 11.33
CA GLU A 55 14.19 -0.93 11.85
C GLU A 55 14.82 0.05 10.83
N GLY A 56 14.26 1.27 10.74
CA GLY A 56 14.65 2.28 9.75
C GLY A 56 14.05 2.07 8.36
N TYR A 57 13.13 1.10 8.22
CA TYR A 57 12.37 0.88 6.99
C TYR A 57 10.87 0.80 7.28
N GLU A 58 10.08 1.11 6.28
CA GLU A 58 8.65 0.89 6.23
C GLU A 58 8.27 0.02 5.03
N GLY A 59 7.13 -0.65 5.10
CA GLY A 59 6.46 -1.25 3.96
C GLY A 59 5.34 -0.33 3.47
N GLN A 60 5.29 -0.07 2.17
CA GLN A 60 4.24 0.72 1.54
C GLN A 60 3.37 -0.16 0.66
N VAL A 61 2.11 -0.31 1.04
CA VAL A 61 1.10 -0.97 0.20
C VAL A 61 0.61 0.02 -0.84
N ARG A 62 0.87 -0.27 -2.11
CA ARG A 62 0.53 0.57 -3.26
C ARG A 62 -0.40 -0.17 -4.21
N PRO A 63 -1.27 0.54 -4.95
CA PRO A 63 -2.13 -0.07 -5.96
C PRO A 63 -1.32 -0.62 -7.13
N ARG A 64 -1.94 -1.54 -7.88
CA ARG A 64 -1.42 -2.04 -9.15
C ARG A 64 -2.03 -1.24 -10.29
N SER A 65 -1.17 -0.72 -11.16
CA SER A 65 -1.58 0.10 -12.32
C SER A 65 -2.59 -0.61 -13.24
N GLY A 66 -2.41 -1.92 -13.43
CA GLY A 66 -3.31 -2.72 -14.28
C GLY A 66 -4.72 -2.83 -13.68
N LEU A 67 -4.87 -3.00 -12.36
CA LEU A 67 -6.18 -3.01 -11.71
C LEU A 67 -6.82 -1.62 -11.73
N ALA A 68 -6.03 -0.58 -11.49
CA ALA A 68 -6.51 0.79 -11.49
C ALA A 68 -7.10 1.18 -12.84
N ILE A 69 -6.35 1.00 -13.95
CA ILE A 69 -6.80 1.44 -15.27
C ILE A 69 -7.87 0.54 -15.89
N LYS A 70 -7.80 -0.78 -15.68
CA LYS A 70 -8.72 -1.73 -16.34
C LYS A 70 -10.01 -1.94 -15.56
N SER A 71 -9.96 -1.85 -14.23
CA SER A 71 -11.07 -2.26 -13.36
C SER A 71 -11.47 -1.19 -12.35
N GLY A 72 -10.79 -0.04 -12.31
CA GLY A 72 -11.09 1.02 -11.32
C GLY A 72 -10.82 0.61 -9.87
N ILE A 73 -10.04 -0.45 -9.64
CA ILE A 73 -9.72 -0.96 -8.30
C ILE A 73 -8.42 -0.33 -7.82
N THR A 74 -8.45 0.23 -6.63
CA THR A 74 -7.27 0.85 -6.00
C THR A 74 -7.21 0.56 -4.51
N VAL A 75 -6.06 0.87 -3.91
CA VAL A 75 -5.87 0.84 -2.45
C VAL A 75 -6.39 2.16 -1.89
N LEU A 76 -7.37 2.11 -1.00
CA LEU A 76 -8.06 3.31 -0.49
C LEU A 76 -7.12 4.24 0.27
N ASN A 77 -6.23 3.70 1.10
CA ASN A 77 -5.25 4.42 1.90
C ASN A 77 -3.86 4.44 1.24
N SER A 78 -3.78 4.78 -0.04
CA SER A 78 -2.51 4.77 -0.78
C SER A 78 -1.60 5.96 -0.47
N PRO A 79 -0.32 5.70 -0.13
CA PRO A 79 0.23 4.40 0.23
C PRO A 79 -0.21 3.96 1.63
N GLY A 80 -0.54 2.67 1.78
CA GLY A 80 -0.78 2.09 3.11
C GLY A 80 0.54 1.85 3.82
N THR A 81 0.71 2.34 5.03
CA THR A 81 1.94 2.20 5.81
C THR A 81 1.92 0.92 6.64
N ILE A 82 2.99 0.15 6.57
CA ILE A 82 3.28 -0.99 7.45
C ILE A 82 4.54 -0.64 8.22
N ASP A 83 4.39 -0.41 9.51
CA ASP A 83 5.48 -0.03 10.40
C ASP A 83 6.42 -1.20 10.69
N ALA A 84 7.68 -0.91 11.02
CA ALA A 84 8.69 -1.93 11.31
C ALA A 84 8.34 -2.80 12.52
N ASP A 85 7.61 -2.27 13.50
CA ASP A 85 7.17 -2.98 14.70
C ASP A 85 5.77 -3.62 14.59
N TYR A 86 5.08 -3.45 13.45
CA TYR A 86 3.80 -4.13 13.22
C TYR A 86 4.01 -5.65 13.06
N ARG A 87 3.24 -6.43 13.81
CA ARG A 87 3.30 -7.91 13.78
C ARG A 87 1.97 -8.56 13.42
N GLY A 88 0.96 -7.74 13.09
CA GLY A 88 -0.33 -8.24 12.61
C GLY A 88 -0.27 -8.73 11.16
N GLN A 89 -1.38 -9.29 10.70
CA GLN A 89 -1.52 -9.70 9.31
C GLN A 89 -1.52 -8.47 8.39
N VAL A 90 -0.74 -8.53 7.33
CA VAL A 90 -0.80 -7.54 6.25
C VAL A 90 -2.11 -7.72 5.50
N CYS A 91 -2.95 -6.69 5.54
CA CYS A 91 -4.21 -6.64 4.81
C CYS A 91 -4.21 -5.43 3.86
N VAL A 92 -4.97 -5.53 2.78
CA VAL A 92 -5.11 -4.48 1.78
C VAL A 92 -6.53 -3.92 1.80
N ILE A 93 -6.68 -2.61 1.97
CA ILE A 93 -7.97 -1.94 1.89
C ILE A 93 -8.22 -1.57 0.42
N LEU A 94 -9.02 -2.38 -0.27
CA LEU A 94 -9.40 -2.11 -1.66
C LEU A 94 -10.72 -1.34 -1.73
N ILE A 95 -10.82 -0.46 -2.72
CA ILE A 95 -12.05 0.23 -3.11
C ILE A 95 -12.30 0.07 -4.60
N ASN A 96 -13.56 -0.09 -4.98
CA ASN A 96 -14.02 -0.14 -6.36
C ASN A 96 -14.55 1.25 -6.78
N LEU A 97 -13.81 1.96 -7.63
CA LEU A 97 -14.18 3.27 -8.19
C LEU A 97 -14.78 3.14 -9.61
N SER A 98 -15.06 1.92 -10.06
CA SER A 98 -15.72 1.69 -11.35
C SER A 98 -17.25 1.65 -11.21
N ASP A 99 -17.94 1.52 -12.33
CA ASP A 99 -19.38 1.38 -12.44
C ASP A 99 -19.87 -0.08 -12.46
N LYS A 100 -18.95 -1.06 -12.29
CA LYS A 100 -19.24 -2.50 -12.34
C LYS A 100 -18.74 -3.20 -11.11
N ALA A 101 -19.43 -4.26 -10.69
CA ALA A 101 -18.96 -5.13 -9.65
C ALA A 101 -17.62 -5.78 -10.01
N PHE A 102 -16.72 -5.91 -9.04
CA PHE A 102 -15.43 -6.57 -9.18
C PHE A 102 -15.31 -7.71 -8.19
N VAL A 103 -14.97 -8.90 -8.69
CA VAL A 103 -14.79 -10.10 -7.84
C VAL A 103 -13.32 -10.32 -7.59
N ILE A 104 -12.95 -10.47 -6.32
CA ILE A 104 -11.61 -10.82 -5.85
C ILE A 104 -11.62 -12.27 -5.45
N ASN A 105 -10.76 -13.08 -6.08
CA ASN A 105 -10.58 -14.48 -5.73
C ASN A 105 -9.30 -14.67 -4.91
N SER A 106 -9.25 -15.76 -4.14
CA SER A 106 -8.00 -16.16 -3.46
C SER A 106 -6.90 -16.38 -4.49
N GLY A 107 -5.70 -15.84 -4.23
CA GLY A 107 -4.56 -15.90 -5.15
C GLY A 107 -4.45 -14.71 -6.11
N ASP A 108 -5.50 -13.90 -6.28
CA ASP A 108 -5.43 -12.71 -7.11
C ASP A 108 -4.38 -11.72 -6.59
N ARG A 109 -3.60 -11.14 -7.50
CA ARG A 109 -2.65 -10.06 -7.20
C ARG A 109 -3.41 -8.75 -7.06
N ILE A 110 -3.57 -8.27 -5.82
CA ILE A 110 -4.46 -7.16 -5.46
C ILE A 110 -3.74 -5.83 -5.22
N ALA A 111 -2.48 -5.88 -4.85
CA ALA A 111 -1.64 -4.72 -4.53
C ALA A 111 -0.18 -5.07 -4.75
N GLN A 112 0.71 -4.12 -4.47
CA GLN A 112 2.15 -4.34 -4.41
C GLN A 112 2.73 -3.74 -3.14
N MET A 113 3.78 -4.37 -2.59
CA MET A 113 4.55 -3.90 -1.44
C MET A 113 5.87 -3.31 -1.91
N VAL A 114 6.16 -2.08 -1.50
CA VAL A 114 7.43 -1.40 -1.72
C VAL A 114 8.05 -1.10 -0.37
N PHE A 115 9.35 -1.38 -0.19
CA PHE A 115 10.07 -1.01 1.02
C PHE A 115 10.84 0.28 0.81
N ALA A 116 10.76 1.18 1.79
CA ALA A 116 11.46 2.45 1.78
C ALA A 116 12.17 2.66 3.13
N LYS A 117 13.26 3.43 3.12
CA LYS A 117 13.84 3.96 4.36
C LYS A 117 12.91 5.03 4.91
N CYS A 118 12.75 5.06 6.22
CA CYS A 118 11.99 6.10 6.91
C CYS A 118 12.85 6.80 7.96
N GLU A 119 12.67 8.10 8.05
CA GLU A 119 13.29 8.94 9.09
C GLU A 119 12.23 9.28 10.12
N GLN A 120 12.60 9.18 11.40
CA GLN A 120 11.77 9.64 12.50
C GLN A 120 12.20 11.05 12.89
N ALA A 121 11.31 12.03 12.70
CA ALA A 121 11.58 13.41 13.05
C ALA A 121 11.37 13.64 14.55
N GLU A 122 12.34 14.27 15.20
CA GLU A 122 12.14 14.87 16.52
C GLU A 122 11.41 16.19 16.35
N THR A 123 10.23 16.33 16.94
CA THR A 123 9.43 17.56 16.84
C THR A 123 9.81 18.55 17.93
N ILE A 124 10.16 19.79 17.51
CA ILE A 124 10.50 20.89 18.42
C ILE A 124 9.49 22.00 18.17
N GLN A 125 8.77 22.42 19.22
CA GLN A 125 7.88 23.57 19.14
C GLN A 125 8.70 24.87 19.15
N VAL A 126 8.48 25.71 18.15
CA VAL A 126 9.10 27.04 18.04
C VAL A 126 8.01 28.10 17.87
N GLU A 127 8.32 29.37 18.19
CA GLU A 127 7.38 30.49 18.02
C GLU A 127 7.29 30.92 16.55
N MET A 128 8.41 30.84 15.81
CA MET A 128 8.48 31.25 14.40
C MET A 128 9.35 30.26 13.59
N LEU A 129 9.00 30.09 12.32
CA LEU A 129 9.82 29.38 11.35
C LEU A 129 10.74 30.37 10.61
N SER A 130 11.81 29.84 10.01
CA SER A 130 12.69 30.65 9.14
C SER A 130 11.94 31.14 7.90
N GLU A 131 12.30 32.32 7.41
CA GLU A 131 11.78 32.87 6.18
C GLU A 131 12.37 32.19 4.93
N THR A 132 11.55 32.05 3.86
CA THR A 132 11.97 31.55 2.56
C THR A 132 11.37 32.40 1.45
N GLU A 133 11.94 32.37 0.24
CA GLU A 133 11.37 33.09 -0.92
C GLU A 133 9.94 32.64 -1.24
N ARG A 134 9.61 31.37 -1.01
CA ARG A 134 8.27 30.84 -1.21
C ARG A 134 7.28 31.30 -0.13
N GLY A 135 7.74 31.51 1.09
CA GLY A 135 6.89 31.86 2.23
C GLY A 135 5.71 30.90 2.39
N ALA A 136 4.52 31.46 2.56
CA ALA A 136 3.27 30.71 2.69
C ALA A 136 2.63 30.28 1.34
N GLY A 137 3.29 30.51 0.21
CA GLY A 137 2.76 30.18 -1.11
C GLY A 137 2.52 28.67 -1.31
N GLY A 138 1.27 28.29 -1.60
CA GLY A 138 0.84 26.92 -1.83
C GLY A 138 -0.38 26.86 -2.76
N PHE A 139 -0.98 25.68 -2.91
CA PHE A 139 -2.23 25.47 -3.67
C PHE A 139 -2.23 26.05 -5.09
N GLY A 140 -1.11 25.93 -5.80
CA GLY A 140 -0.99 26.39 -7.19
C GLY A 140 -0.63 27.87 -7.33
N HIS A 141 -0.02 28.52 -6.32
CA HIS A 141 0.37 29.91 -6.38
C HIS A 141 1.37 30.24 -7.53
N THR A 142 2.04 29.24 -8.11
CA THR A 142 2.91 29.37 -9.30
C THR A 142 2.13 29.37 -10.62
N GLY A 143 0.79 29.24 -10.59
CA GLY A 143 -0.06 29.20 -11.77
C GLY A 143 -0.07 27.87 -12.50
N LYS A 144 -0.78 27.81 -13.63
CA LYS A 144 -0.87 26.62 -14.50
C LYS A 144 0.04 26.71 -15.74
N ASN A 145 0.80 27.80 -15.90
CA ASN A 145 1.69 28.03 -17.04
C ASN A 145 3.10 28.33 -16.53
#